data_6676ee9e2ff5938d443c933583ad3e97
#
_entry.id   6676ee9e2ff5938d443c933583ad3e97
#
_cell.length_a   1.000
_cell.length_b   1.000
_cell.length_c   1.000
_cell.angle_alpha   90.00
_cell.angle_beta   90.00
_cell.angle_gamma   90.00
#
_symmetry.space_group_name_H-M   'P 1'
#
loop_
_entity.id
_entity.type
_entity.pdbx_description
1 polymer ?
#
loop_
_entity_poly.entity_id
_entity_poly.type
_entity_poly.pdbx_seq_one_letter_code
_entity_poly.pdbx_strand_id
1 'polypeptide(L)'
;LGVPKFLKNTTFTFQYNNFQDFKNKIESDDEIGIVKMEVVRTFEPKKNFLKKIRDYTKKKNIILIFDECTTGFRENFGGLYKKYKVVPDIVIFGKAIGNGYPITAILGKKELMINSKKSFLSSTFWSDRIGPTAALASINQMEKIKSWKILREKGKYIKNKWKKLFEKYSVKADIWGLNAIIGFNFRSDNNLVYKSYITQELLKKNILA
;
A
#
# COMPACT_ATOMS: atom_id res chain seq x y z
N LEU A 1 -3.54 -16.80 -13.15
CA LEU A 1 -2.96 -17.31 -14.37
C LEU A 1 -1.67 -16.53 -14.65
N GLY A 2 -0.60 -17.21 -15.11
CA GLY A 2 0.73 -16.59 -15.31
C GLY A 2 1.75 -16.91 -14.20
N VAL A 3 1.35 -17.62 -13.15
CA VAL A 3 2.27 -18.12 -12.12
C VAL A 3 2.60 -19.59 -12.43
N PRO A 4 3.89 -20.00 -12.38
CA PRO A 4 4.27 -21.39 -12.58
C PRO A 4 3.56 -22.33 -11.61
N LYS A 5 3.16 -23.53 -12.09
CA LYS A 5 2.38 -24.48 -11.30
C LYS A 5 3.11 -24.97 -10.03
N PHE A 6 4.43 -25.04 -10.05
CA PHE A 6 5.24 -25.48 -8.90
C PHE A 6 5.22 -24.47 -7.73
N LEU A 7 4.82 -23.21 -7.98
CA LEU A 7 4.60 -22.23 -6.91
C LEU A 7 3.21 -22.34 -6.26
N LYS A 8 2.39 -23.30 -6.67
CA LYS A 8 1.12 -23.59 -6.02
C LYS A 8 1.39 -24.00 -4.56
N ASN A 9 0.62 -23.45 -3.64
CA ASN A 9 0.72 -23.67 -2.20
C ASN A 9 1.98 -23.09 -1.52
N THR A 10 2.77 -22.25 -2.19
CA THR A 10 3.87 -21.51 -1.55
C THR A 10 3.45 -20.15 -1.02
N THR A 11 2.23 -19.72 -1.31
CA THR A 11 1.67 -18.42 -0.87
C THR A 11 0.21 -18.60 -0.51
N PHE A 12 -0.13 -18.20 0.71
CA PHE A 12 -1.49 -18.24 1.25
C PHE A 12 -2.02 -16.82 1.40
N THR A 13 -3.24 -16.57 0.95
CA THR A 13 -3.91 -15.29 1.14
C THR A 13 -4.82 -15.34 2.36
N PHE A 14 -4.93 -14.21 3.06
CA PHE A 14 -5.90 -14.03 4.14
C PHE A 14 -6.73 -12.76 3.92
N GLN A 15 -7.94 -12.76 4.47
CA GLN A 15 -8.85 -11.64 4.34
C GLN A 15 -8.44 -10.49 5.28
N TYR A 16 -8.24 -9.30 4.70
CA TYR A 16 -7.90 -8.10 5.47
C TYR A 16 -9.03 -7.78 6.48
N ASN A 17 -8.64 -7.35 7.69
CA ASN A 17 -9.54 -7.12 8.82
C ASN A 17 -10.21 -8.39 9.41
N ASN A 18 -9.83 -9.58 8.98
CA ASN A 18 -10.26 -10.85 9.55
C ASN A 18 -9.07 -11.53 10.24
N PHE A 19 -8.90 -11.27 11.56
CA PHE A 19 -7.79 -11.85 12.31
C PHE A 19 -7.92 -13.37 12.48
N GLN A 20 -9.14 -13.90 12.52
CA GLN A 20 -9.33 -15.35 12.65
C GLN A 20 -8.89 -16.08 11.37
N ASP A 21 -9.25 -15.57 10.21
CA ASP A 21 -8.78 -16.13 8.93
C ASP A 21 -7.25 -16.09 8.84
N PHE A 22 -6.63 -14.95 9.20
CA PHE A 22 -5.17 -14.85 9.30
C PHE A 22 -4.56 -15.91 10.21
N LYS A 23 -5.12 -16.07 11.44
CA LYS A 23 -4.63 -17.05 12.41
C LYS A 23 -4.75 -18.47 11.87
N ASN A 24 -5.89 -18.83 11.29
CA ASN A 24 -6.12 -20.15 10.72
C ASN A 24 -5.11 -20.47 9.60
N LYS A 25 -4.75 -19.47 8.76
CA LYS A 25 -3.73 -19.65 7.72
C LYS A 25 -2.35 -19.94 8.31
N ILE A 26 -1.94 -19.20 9.33
CA ILE A 26 -0.65 -19.42 9.99
C ILE A 26 -0.61 -20.81 10.70
N GLU A 27 -1.73 -21.24 11.26
CA GLU A 27 -1.83 -22.51 11.97
C GLU A 27 -2.01 -23.72 11.03
N SER A 28 -2.30 -23.50 9.75
CA SER A 28 -2.45 -24.58 8.77
C SER A 28 -1.13 -25.09 8.19
N ASP A 29 -0.02 -24.36 8.41
CA ASP A 29 1.28 -24.73 7.87
C ASP A 29 2.40 -24.09 8.72
N ASP A 30 3.18 -24.92 9.39
CA ASP A 30 4.28 -24.48 10.28
C ASP A 30 5.49 -23.94 9.50
N GLU A 31 5.56 -24.11 8.18
CA GLU A 31 6.62 -23.58 7.33
C GLU A 31 6.41 -22.08 6.98
N ILE A 32 5.26 -21.49 7.35
CA ILE A 32 5.00 -20.08 7.11
C ILE A 32 5.92 -19.20 7.96
N GLY A 33 6.99 -18.71 7.37
CA GLY A 33 7.98 -17.85 8.03
C GLY A 33 7.80 -16.36 7.78
N ILE A 34 6.95 -15.96 6.82
CA ILE A 34 6.82 -14.56 6.39
C ILE A 34 5.35 -14.18 6.21
N VAL A 35 4.99 -13.02 6.72
CA VAL A 35 3.71 -12.35 6.44
C VAL A 35 4.00 -11.02 5.76
N LYS A 36 3.51 -10.85 4.52
CA LYS A 36 3.58 -9.60 3.77
C LYS A 36 2.17 -9.03 3.58
N MET A 37 1.99 -7.75 3.92
CA MET A 37 0.70 -7.07 3.73
C MET A 37 0.88 -5.56 3.51
N GLU A 38 -0.10 -4.94 2.88
CA GLU A 38 -0.23 -3.47 2.89
C GLU A 38 -0.84 -3.02 4.23
N VAL A 39 -0.41 -1.86 4.74
CA VAL A 39 -0.98 -1.28 5.97
C VAL A 39 -2.42 -0.84 5.74
N VAL A 40 -2.68 -0.18 4.63
CA VAL A 40 -4.01 0.19 4.13
C VAL A 40 -3.97 0.18 2.60
N ARG A 41 -5.02 -0.35 2.00
CA ARG A 41 -5.24 -0.20 0.55
C ARG A 41 -6.63 0.34 0.27
N THR A 42 -7.66 -0.46 0.49
CA THR A 42 -9.06 -0.09 0.25
C THR A 42 -9.76 0.32 1.54
N PHE A 43 -9.52 -0.45 2.61
CA PHE A 43 -10.15 -0.25 3.91
C PHE A 43 -9.09 0.10 4.96
N GLU A 44 -9.47 0.95 5.91
CA GLU A 44 -8.64 1.17 7.10
C GLU A 44 -8.67 -0.07 8.00
N PRO A 45 -7.59 -0.33 8.74
CA PRO A 45 -7.57 -1.45 9.67
C PRO A 45 -8.58 -1.23 10.79
N LYS A 46 -9.39 -2.24 11.08
CA LYS A 46 -10.26 -2.25 12.25
C LYS A 46 -9.43 -2.08 13.53
N LYS A 47 -10.06 -1.60 14.60
CA LYS A 47 -9.39 -1.40 15.90
C LYS A 47 -8.56 -2.62 16.28
N ASN A 48 -7.28 -2.38 16.57
CA ASN A 48 -6.29 -3.38 16.97
C ASN A 48 -5.94 -4.47 15.94
N PHE A 49 -6.44 -4.44 14.71
CA PHE A 49 -6.13 -5.49 13.72
C PHE A 49 -4.63 -5.60 13.45
N LEU A 50 -3.96 -4.51 13.08
CA LEU A 50 -2.51 -4.51 12.83
C LEU A 50 -1.71 -4.89 14.08
N LYS A 51 -2.16 -4.46 15.26
CA LYS A 51 -1.51 -4.83 16.53
C LYS A 51 -1.61 -6.32 16.77
N LYS A 52 -2.80 -6.92 16.57
CA LYS A 52 -2.98 -8.37 16.71
C LYS A 52 -2.09 -9.16 15.74
N ILE A 53 -1.99 -8.71 14.47
CA ILE A 53 -1.07 -9.30 13.49
C ILE A 53 0.38 -9.23 14.01
N ARG A 54 0.84 -8.04 14.45
CA ARG A 54 2.20 -7.85 14.96
C ARG A 54 2.50 -8.72 16.16
N ASP A 55 1.60 -8.73 17.15
CA ASP A 55 1.79 -9.50 18.38
C ASP A 55 1.84 -11.00 18.06
N TYR A 56 0.98 -11.48 17.17
CA TYR A 56 0.94 -12.89 16.77
C TYR A 56 2.17 -13.31 15.97
N THR A 57 2.58 -12.52 14.97
CA THR A 57 3.80 -12.81 14.19
C THR A 57 5.05 -12.81 15.07
N LYS A 58 5.13 -11.88 16.04
CA LYS A 58 6.22 -11.87 17.02
C LYS A 58 6.24 -13.12 17.89
N LYS A 59 5.08 -13.55 18.38
CA LYS A 59 4.93 -14.78 19.20
C LYS A 59 5.36 -16.04 18.43
N LYS A 60 5.05 -16.09 17.14
CA LYS A 60 5.37 -17.23 16.25
C LYS A 60 6.73 -17.12 15.57
N ASN A 61 7.52 -16.08 15.88
CA ASN A 61 8.80 -15.79 15.23
C ASN A 61 8.71 -15.66 13.69
N ILE A 62 7.60 -15.09 13.20
CA ILE A 62 7.32 -14.86 11.80
C ILE A 62 7.70 -13.43 11.42
N ILE A 63 8.38 -13.24 10.32
CA ILE A 63 8.78 -11.94 9.80
C ILE A 63 7.55 -11.19 9.25
N LEU A 64 7.29 -10.01 9.78
CA LEU A 64 6.22 -9.13 9.30
C LEU A 64 6.79 -8.07 8.36
N ILE A 65 6.31 -8.07 7.12
CA ILE A 65 6.67 -7.11 6.08
C ILE A 65 5.47 -6.21 5.79
N PHE A 66 5.65 -4.89 5.90
CA PHE A 66 4.67 -3.93 5.41
C PHE A 66 5.07 -3.39 4.04
N ASP A 67 4.20 -3.59 3.06
CA ASP A 67 4.32 -2.99 1.73
C ASP A 67 3.71 -1.58 1.75
N GLU A 68 4.57 -0.59 1.77
CA GLU A 68 4.20 0.82 1.78
C GLU A 68 4.50 1.50 0.43
N CYS A 69 4.69 0.70 -0.63
CA CYS A 69 4.93 1.27 -1.96
C CYS A 69 3.83 2.23 -2.41
N THR A 70 2.58 1.99 -1.97
CA THR A 70 1.44 2.85 -2.33
C THR A 70 1.16 3.91 -1.27
N THR A 71 1.30 3.58 0.00
CA THR A 71 0.90 4.46 1.12
C THR A 71 2.02 5.33 1.65
N GLY A 72 3.27 4.89 1.53
CA GLY A 72 4.43 5.63 2.02
C GLY A 72 4.52 7.04 1.46
N PHE A 73 4.82 8.00 2.32
CA PHE A 73 4.99 9.43 2.04
C PHE A 73 3.76 10.16 1.49
N ARG A 74 2.58 9.51 1.44
CA ARG A 74 1.35 10.12 0.91
C ARG A 74 0.39 10.59 2.00
N GLU A 75 0.11 9.76 2.99
CA GLU A 75 -0.80 10.09 4.10
C GLU A 75 -0.04 10.52 5.36
N ASN A 76 1.23 10.15 5.46
CA ASN A 76 2.13 10.44 6.55
C ASN A 76 3.55 10.61 6.01
N PHE A 77 4.41 11.34 6.71
CA PHE A 77 5.84 11.38 6.35
C PHE A 77 6.52 10.07 6.74
N GLY A 78 7.05 9.37 5.74
CA GLY A 78 7.52 8.00 5.86
C GLY A 78 6.37 6.99 5.76
N GLY A 79 6.45 5.90 6.53
CA GLY A 79 5.45 4.83 6.49
C GLY A 79 4.16 5.16 7.23
N LEU A 80 3.04 4.71 6.68
CA LEU A 80 1.72 4.84 7.28
C LEU A 80 1.60 4.04 8.59
N TYR A 81 2.38 2.96 8.74
CA TYR A 81 2.44 2.15 9.96
C TYR A 81 2.71 2.99 11.23
N LYS A 82 3.40 4.14 11.09
CA LYS A 82 3.65 5.07 12.20
C LYS A 82 2.36 5.64 12.79
N LYS A 83 1.34 5.90 11.94
CA LYS A 83 0.00 6.35 12.38
C LYS A 83 -0.65 5.33 13.31
N TYR A 84 -0.43 4.04 13.05
CA TYR A 84 -1.02 2.94 13.83
C TYR A 84 -0.10 2.45 14.96
N LYS A 85 1.11 3.01 15.09
CA LYS A 85 2.12 2.63 16.10
C LYS A 85 2.46 1.14 16.07
N VAL A 86 2.49 0.53 14.89
CA VAL A 86 2.81 -0.89 14.68
C VAL A 86 4.03 -0.97 13.78
N VAL A 87 5.17 -1.34 14.34
CA VAL A 87 6.44 -1.41 13.62
C VAL A 87 6.62 -2.81 13.03
N PRO A 88 6.79 -2.95 11.69
CA PRO A 88 7.10 -4.23 11.05
C PRO A 88 8.57 -4.61 11.25
N ASP A 89 8.94 -5.81 10.82
CA ASP A 89 10.35 -6.22 10.76
C ASP A 89 11.03 -5.67 9.50
N ILE A 90 10.28 -5.57 8.40
CA ILE A 90 10.72 -5.00 7.13
C ILE A 90 9.60 -4.07 6.59
N VAL A 91 9.99 -2.96 6.00
CA VAL A 91 9.08 -2.07 5.26
C VAL A 91 9.63 -1.82 3.86
N ILE A 92 8.73 -1.79 2.87
CA ILE A 92 9.06 -1.56 1.47
C ILE A 92 8.45 -0.23 1.03
N PHE A 93 9.27 0.67 0.48
CA PHE A 93 8.85 1.94 -0.10
C PHE A 93 9.13 1.97 -1.60
N GLY A 94 8.32 2.72 -2.34
CA GLY A 94 8.46 2.91 -3.77
C GLY A 94 7.64 4.11 -4.23
N LYS A 95 7.32 4.15 -5.52
CA LYS A 95 6.46 5.18 -6.13
C LYS A 95 6.81 6.61 -5.70
N ALA A 96 6.19 7.11 -4.62
CA ALA A 96 6.35 8.48 -4.16
C ALA A 96 7.79 8.88 -3.84
N ILE A 97 8.63 7.95 -3.35
CA ILE A 97 10.03 8.27 -3.06
C ILE A 97 10.83 8.62 -4.32
N GLY A 98 10.55 7.95 -5.43
CA GLY A 98 11.23 8.21 -6.71
C GLY A 98 10.59 9.35 -7.50
N ASN A 99 9.29 9.61 -7.27
CA ASN A 99 8.52 10.66 -7.94
C ASN A 99 8.72 10.69 -9.48
N GLY A 100 8.63 9.51 -10.11
CA GLY A 100 8.84 9.30 -11.54
C GLY A 100 10.14 8.57 -11.89
N TYR A 101 11.11 8.52 -11.01
CA TYR A 101 12.31 7.72 -11.19
C TYR A 101 12.13 6.30 -10.64
N PRO A 102 12.68 5.27 -11.32
CA PRO A 102 12.53 3.87 -10.93
C PRO A 102 13.43 3.52 -9.74
N ILE A 103 12.94 3.78 -8.53
CA ILE A 103 13.61 3.42 -7.28
C ILE A 103 12.64 2.85 -6.27
N THR A 104 13.09 1.84 -5.54
CA THR A 104 12.45 1.30 -4.36
C THR A 104 13.45 1.23 -3.22
N ALA A 105 12.97 1.22 -1.98
CA ALA A 105 13.79 1.06 -0.80
C ALA A 105 13.19 0.00 0.12
N ILE A 106 14.03 -0.93 0.56
CA ILE A 106 13.68 -1.96 1.55
C ILE A 106 14.47 -1.65 2.81
N LEU A 107 13.76 -1.38 3.89
CA LEU A 107 14.35 -1.10 5.19
C LEU A 107 13.86 -2.15 6.19
N GLY A 108 14.75 -2.61 7.04
CA GLY A 108 14.40 -3.63 8.02
C GLY A 108 15.36 -3.67 9.20
N LYS A 109 15.07 -4.56 10.14
CA LYS A 109 15.95 -4.82 11.26
C LYS A 109 17.31 -5.30 10.79
N LYS A 110 18.38 -4.84 11.46
CA LYS A 110 19.77 -5.15 11.08
C LYS A 110 20.02 -6.65 10.95
N GLU A 111 19.53 -7.43 11.90
CA GLU A 111 19.69 -8.89 11.92
C GLU A 111 19.04 -9.60 10.72
N LEU A 112 17.99 -9.03 10.13
CA LEU A 112 17.38 -9.55 8.92
C LEU A 112 18.10 -9.06 7.67
N MET A 113 18.42 -7.76 7.63
CA MET A 113 19.02 -7.14 6.45
C MET A 113 20.46 -7.59 6.19
N ILE A 114 21.19 -8.02 7.21
CA ILE A 114 22.56 -8.53 7.03
C ILE A 114 22.59 -9.80 6.15
N ASN A 115 21.53 -10.57 6.14
CA ASN A 115 21.41 -11.77 5.31
C ASN A 115 21.32 -11.43 3.80
N SER A 116 20.99 -10.20 3.43
CA SER A 116 21.00 -9.78 2.04
C SER A 116 22.40 -9.88 1.40
N LYS A 117 23.45 -9.75 2.22
CA LYS A 117 24.85 -9.92 1.77
C LYS A 117 25.18 -11.35 1.30
N LYS A 118 24.38 -12.35 1.72
CA LYS A 118 24.52 -13.75 1.33
C LYS A 118 23.72 -14.11 0.09
N SER A 119 22.90 -13.16 -0.41
CA SER A 119 22.04 -13.34 -1.56
C SER A 119 22.58 -12.55 -2.74
N PHE A 120 22.37 -13.06 -3.94
CA PHE A 120 22.67 -12.31 -5.15
C PHE A 120 21.58 -11.26 -5.38
N LEU A 121 21.86 -10.02 -4.98
CA LEU A 121 21.02 -8.86 -5.24
C LEU A 121 21.66 -7.99 -6.31
N SER A 122 21.06 -7.95 -7.47
CA SER A 122 21.52 -7.14 -8.59
C SER A 122 20.36 -6.65 -9.43
N SER A 123 20.55 -5.57 -10.14
CA SER A 123 19.64 -5.04 -11.16
C SER A 123 20.42 -4.15 -12.12
N THR A 124 19.83 -3.83 -13.26
CA THR A 124 20.42 -2.94 -14.26
C THR A 124 20.86 -1.60 -13.66
N PHE A 125 20.08 -1.06 -12.72
CA PHE A 125 20.33 0.24 -12.10
C PHE A 125 20.94 0.15 -10.69
N TRP A 126 21.50 -1.00 -10.30
CA TRP A 126 21.99 -1.22 -8.94
C TRP A 126 23.02 -0.19 -8.46
N SER A 127 23.97 0.17 -9.34
CA SER A 127 25.03 1.15 -9.04
C SER A 127 24.71 2.56 -9.56
N ASP A 128 23.54 2.76 -10.18
CA ASP A 128 23.12 4.07 -10.67
C ASP A 128 22.83 5.03 -9.51
N ARG A 129 23.30 6.26 -9.62
CA ARG A 129 23.08 7.30 -8.62
C ARG A 129 21.85 8.15 -8.88
N ILE A 130 21.25 8.07 -10.06
CA ILE A 130 20.08 8.88 -10.43
C ILE A 130 18.90 8.60 -9.51
N GLY A 131 18.53 7.31 -9.35
CA GLY A 131 17.42 6.91 -8.49
C GLY A 131 17.58 7.38 -7.04
N PRO A 132 18.70 7.08 -6.34
CA PRO A 132 18.95 7.55 -4.99
C PRO A 132 18.97 9.08 -4.86
N THR A 133 19.54 9.80 -5.81
CA THR A 133 19.56 11.27 -5.83
C THR A 133 18.13 11.83 -5.97
N ALA A 134 17.33 11.29 -6.88
CA ALA A 134 15.95 11.67 -7.05
C ALA A 134 15.12 11.39 -5.79
N ALA A 135 15.36 10.24 -5.14
CA ALA A 135 14.68 9.88 -3.90
C ALA A 135 15.00 10.87 -2.77
N LEU A 136 16.26 11.22 -2.58
CA LEU A 136 16.67 12.20 -1.56
C LEU A 136 16.06 13.57 -1.84
N ALA A 137 16.11 14.06 -3.08
CA ALA A 137 15.49 15.31 -3.48
C ALA A 137 13.98 15.31 -3.22
N SER A 138 13.30 14.23 -3.60
CA SER A 138 11.85 14.06 -3.38
C SER A 138 11.49 14.05 -1.89
N ILE A 139 12.21 13.29 -1.07
CA ILE A 139 11.96 13.19 0.38
C ILE A 139 12.17 14.54 1.05
N ASN A 140 13.29 15.23 0.75
CA ASN A 140 13.58 16.56 1.29
C ASN A 140 12.50 17.58 0.90
N GLN A 141 12.05 17.55 -0.36
CA GLN A 141 10.98 18.44 -0.81
C GLN A 141 9.65 18.13 -0.13
N MET A 142 9.29 16.83 0.00
CA MET A 142 8.08 16.42 0.71
C MET A 142 8.10 16.90 2.16
N GLU A 143 9.23 16.79 2.86
CA GLU A 143 9.38 17.26 4.23
C GLU A 143 9.22 18.79 4.32
N LYS A 144 9.93 19.53 3.46
CA LYS A 144 9.88 21.00 3.41
C LYS A 144 8.48 21.53 3.23
N ILE A 145 7.72 21.01 2.27
CA ILE A 145 6.35 21.51 1.98
C ILE A 145 5.27 20.78 2.78
N LYS A 146 5.63 19.76 3.56
CA LYS A 146 4.68 18.90 4.30
C LYS A 146 3.62 18.31 3.38
N SER A 147 4.04 17.77 2.24
CA SER A 147 3.19 17.30 1.13
C SER A 147 2.04 16.39 1.57
N TRP A 148 2.26 15.51 2.55
CA TRP A 148 1.22 14.63 3.09
C TRP A 148 0.03 15.38 3.70
N LYS A 149 0.24 16.58 4.26
CA LYS A 149 -0.87 17.42 4.76
C LYS A 149 -1.68 17.96 3.61
N ILE A 150 -1.01 18.49 2.58
CA ILE A 150 -1.64 19.03 1.37
C ILE A 150 -2.45 17.94 0.67
N LEU A 151 -1.88 16.74 0.51
CA LEU A 151 -2.55 15.60 -0.13
C LEU A 151 -3.81 15.20 0.64
N ARG A 152 -3.74 15.11 1.97
CA ARG A 152 -4.91 14.79 2.80
C ARG A 152 -6.02 15.82 2.68
N GLU A 153 -5.69 17.11 2.70
CA GLU A 153 -6.68 18.19 2.57
C GLU A 153 -7.35 18.18 1.21
N LYS A 154 -6.55 18.07 0.13
CA LYS A 154 -7.07 17.98 -1.24
C LYS A 154 -7.94 16.73 -1.42
N GLY A 155 -7.49 15.59 -0.94
CA GLY A 155 -8.28 14.35 -1.01
C GLY A 155 -9.56 14.42 -0.21
N LYS A 156 -9.56 15.02 0.99
CA LYS A 156 -10.78 15.29 1.77
C LYS A 156 -11.75 16.18 0.99
N TYR A 157 -11.23 17.23 0.35
CA TYR A 157 -12.04 18.11 -0.49
C TYR A 157 -12.69 17.35 -1.64
N ILE A 158 -11.92 16.53 -2.38
CA ILE A 158 -12.43 15.73 -3.51
C ILE A 158 -13.47 14.72 -3.01
N LYS A 159 -13.18 14.01 -1.92
CA LYS A 159 -14.11 13.05 -1.29
C LYS A 159 -15.46 13.69 -0.98
N ASN A 160 -15.43 14.89 -0.40
CA ASN A 160 -16.67 15.62 -0.09
C ASN A 160 -17.41 16.08 -1.35
N LYS A 161 -16.68 16.48 -2.41
CA LYS A 161 -17.32 16.83 -3.70
C LYS A 161 -17.96 15.62 -4.36
N TRP A 162 -17.29 14.47 -4.38
CA TRP A 162 -17.86 13.23 -4.91
C TRP A 162 -19.12 12.83 -4.14
N LYS A 163 -19.09 12.90 -2.81
CA LYS A 163 -20.25 12.59 -1.98
C LYS A 163 -21.46 13.46 -2.38
N LYS A 164 -21.29 14.79 -2.43
CA LYS A 164 -22.35 15.70 -2.86
C LYS A 164 -22.84 15.43 -4.29
N LEU A 165 -21.94 15.05 -5.19
CA LEU A 165 -22.28 14.73 -6.58
C LEU A 165 -23.12 13.46 -6.66
N PHE A 166 -22.74 12.41 -5.94
CA PHE A 166 -23.47 11.17 -5.89
C PHE A 166 -24.85 11.35 -5.26
N GLU A 167 -24.96 12.15 -4.20
CA GLU A 167 -26.23 12.51 -3.58
C GLU A 167 -27.13 13.30 -4.56
N LYS A 168 -26.58 14.34 -5.20
CA LYS A 168 -27.30 15.20 -6.15
C LYS A 168 -27.90 14.41 -7.31
N TYR A 169 -27.17 13.45 -7.86
CA TYR A 169 -27.61 12.68 -9.02
C TYR A 169 -28.12 11.27 -8.68
N SER A 170 -28.36 10.99 -7.39
CA SER A 170 -28.83 9.70 -6.89
C SER A 170 -27.95 8.51 -7.34
N VAL A 171 -26.64 8.74 -7.49
CA VAL A 171 -25.68 7.71 -7.89
C VAL A 171 -25.34 6.82 -6.70
N LYS A 172 -25.63 5.53 -6.81
CA LYS A 172 -25.28 4.55 -5.78
C LYS A 172 -23.78 4.16 -5.92
N ALA A 173 -22.93 4.75 -5.09
CA ALA A 173 -21.51 4.47 -5.09
C ALA A 173 -20.92 4.47 -3.68
N ASP A 174 -19.86 3.67 -3.46
CA ASP A 174 -19.08 3.63 -2.23
C ASP A 174 -17.76 4.32 -2.43
N ILE A 175 -17.46 5.32 -1.62
CA ILE A 175 -16.16 6.00 -1.62
C ILE A 175 -15.29 5.30 -0.57
N TRP A 176 -14.08 4.91 -0.97
CA TRP A 176 -13.14 4.16 -0.15
C TRP A 176 -11.74 4.78 -0.14
N GLY A 177 -10.86 4.25 0.69
CA GLY A 177 -9.45 4.60 0.78
C GLY A 177 -9.15 5.77 1.71
N LEU A 178 -7.85 6.02 1.84
CA LEU A 178 -7.29 7.15 2.59
C LEU A 178 -7.53 8.46 1.83
N ASN A 179 -7.51 9.60 2.53
CA ASN A 179 -7.68 10.88 1.85
C ASN A 179 -6.64 11.13 0.75
N ALA A 180 -5.39 10.72 0.96
CA ALA A 180 -4.36 10.84 -0.07
C ALA A 180 -4.48 9.81 -1.21
N ILE A 181 -5.32 8.78 -1.06
CA ILE A 181 -5.50 7.69 -2.02
C ILE A 181 -6.96 7.27 -1.99
N ILE A 182 -7.82 8.11 -2.54
CA ILE A 182 -9.27 7.85 -2.57
C ILE A 182 -9.68 7.17 -3.88
N GLY A 183 -10.75 6.41 -3.80
CA GLY A 183 -11.43 5.82 -4.95
C GLY A 183 -12.91 5.65 -4.67
N PHE A 184 -13.64 5.20 -5.68
CA PHE A 184 -15.03 4.82 -5.51
C PHE A 184 -15.39 3.62 -6.39
N ASN A 185 -16.44 2.91 -6.01
CA ASN A 185 -17.04 1.86 -6.81
C ASN A 185 -18.54 2.12 -6.92
N PHE A 186 -19.12 1.88 -8.10
CA PHE A 186 -20.57 1.85 -8.23
C PHE A 186 -21.13 0.59 -7.57
N ARG A 187 -22.25 0.71 -6.88
CA ARG A 187 -23.04 -0.43 -6.36
C ARG A 187 -23.86 -1.03 -7.49
N SER A 188 -23.20 -1.71 -8.41
CA SER A 188 -23.82 -2.31 -9.59
C SER A 188 -22.95 -3.44 -10.10
N ASP A 189 -23.56 -4.47 -10.67
CA ASP A 189 -22.86 -5.55 -11.37
C ASP A 189 -22.08 -5.04 -12.59
N ASN A 190 -22.53 -3.92 -13.16
CA ASN A 190 -21.88 -3.23 -14.27
C ASN A 190 -20.83 -2.20 -13.84
N ASN A 191 -20.28 -2.28 -12.62
CA ASN A 191 -19.34 -1.30 -12.08
C ASN A 191 -18.13 -1.04 -13.01
N LEU A 192 -17.59 -2.07 -13.65
CA LEU A 192 -16.45 -1.92 -14.57
C LEU A 192 -16.85 -1.19 -15.87
N VAL A 193 -18.06 -1.45 -16.38
CA VAL A 193 -18.59 -0.75 -17.55
C VAL A 193 -18.73 0.74 -17.26
N TYR A 194 -19.31 1.10 -16.12
CA TYR A 194 -19.45 2.51 -15.73
C TYR A 194 -18.11 3.20 -15.52
N LYS A 195 -17.13 2.50 -14.94
CA LYS A 195 -15.76 3.04 -14.81
C LYS A 195 -15.12 3.29 -16.18
N SER A 196 -15.24 2.33 -17.10
CA SER A 196 -14.71 2.49 -18.46
C SER A 196 -15.38 3.67 -19.18
N TYR A 197 -16.70 3.80 -19.05
CA TYR A 197 -17.43 4.92 -19.63
C TYR A 197 -16.93 6.28 -19.08
N ILE A 198 -16.82 6.40 -17.76
CA ILE A 198 -16.29 7.64 -17.15
C ILE A 198 -14.89 7.95 -17.62
N THR A 199 -14.00 6.95 -17.66
CA THR A 199 -12.63 7.13 -18.15
C THR A 199 -12.63 7.66 -19.59
N GLN A 200 -13.46 7.10 -20.48
CA GLN A 200 -13.59 7.57 -21.87
C GLN A 200 -14.12 8.99 -21.96
N GLU A 201 -15.16 9.33 -21.18
CA GLU A 201 -15.73 10.68 -21.17
C GLU A 201 -14.76 11.74 -20.62
N LEU A 202 -13.95 11.37 -19.61
CA LEU A 202 -12.91 12.24 -19.06
C LEU A 202 -11.77 12.43 -20.06
N LEU A 203 -11.37 11.38 -20.79
CA LEU A 203 -10.34 11.47 -21.84
C LEU A 203 -10.76 12.42 -22.96
N LYS A 204 -12.04 12.46 -23.38
CA LYS A 204 -12.56 13.44 -24.33
C LYS A 204 -12.39 14.90 -23.88
N LYS A 205 -12.22 15.10 -22.56
CA LYS A 205 -11.99 16.41 -21.92
C LYS A 205 -10.53 16.63 -21.54
N ASN A 206 -9.61 15.80 -22.04
CA ASN A 206 -8.19 15.80 -21.70
C ASN A 206 -7.90 15.59 -20.21
N ILE A 207 -8.76 14.83 -19.53
CA ILE A 207 -8.59 14.44 -18.12
C ILE A 207 -8.24 12.95 -18.06
N LEU A 208 -7.08 12.63 -17.54
CA LEU A 208 -6.64 11.26 -17.25
C LEU A 208 -7.07 10.89 -15.83
N ALA A 209 -7.96 9.86 -15.67
CA ALA A 209 -8.48 9.38 -14.38
C ALA A 209 -8.71 7.86 -14.40
#